data_dec6ba2d471c0b423570c78336ab620b
#
_entry.id   dec6ba2d471c0b423570c78336ab620b
#
_cell.length_a   1.000
_cell.length_b   1.000
_cell.length_c   1.000
_cell.angle_alpha   90.00
_cell.angle_beta   90.00
_cell.angle_gamma   90.00
#
_symmetry.space_group_name_H-M   'P 1'
#
loop_
_entity.id
_entity.type
_entity.pdbx_description
1 polymer ?
#
loop_
_entity_poly.entity_id
_entity_poly.type
_entity_poly.pdbx_seq_one_letter_code
_entity_poly.pdbx_strand_id
1 'polypeptide(L)'
;MSIKEKLASGQNVYGTMIRLQRNPAISFFAQNAGLDFLLYDCEHGSYNFETLHDIFVTGNAMGFDSFVRVAELSKDWISRALDCGATGIMVPMTETAEQAKEIVKWAKFTPVGDRGYGSGLAHSNYKGGGKHVDVMATQNNRVVVIAQIETGLAVENADAIAATEGIDVLLIGPNDLSISLGIPGDLMNQIEIDAIAKVAAACKKHGKAFGLHAGAKMHEIFKDDEQFRMLSTDLDLLASGFKNIKETLEQI
;
A
#
# COMPACT_ATOMS: atom_id res chain seq x y z
N MET A 1 0.62 -13.45 12.57
CA MET A 1 1.64 -13.24 11.51
C MET A 1 1.38 -11.87 10.92
N SER A 2 2.37 -10.98 10.90
CA SER A 2 2.27 -9.66 10.27
C SER A 2 2.19 -9.78 8.74
N ILE A 3 1.72 -8.74 8.06
CA ILE A 3 1.72 -8.71 6.57
C ILE A 3 3.13 -8.95 6.03
N LYS A 4 4.14 -8.34 6.64
CA LYS A 4 5.53 -8.52 6.22
C LYS A 4 6.01 -9.97 6.32
N GLU A 5 5.63 -10.68 7.39
CA GLU A 5 5.92 -12.12 7.54
C GLU A 5 5.14 -12.98 6.53
N LYS A 6 3.87 -12.64 6.25
CA LYS A 6 3.08 -13.33 5.22
C LYS A 6 3.75 -13.19 3.84
N LEU A 7 4.10 -11.99 3.43
CA LEU A 7 4.78 -11.72 2.15
C LEU A 7 6.12 -12.44 2.07
N ALA A 8 6.94 -12.39 3.13
CA ALA A 8 8.23 -13.08 3.17
C ALA A 8 8.11 -14.61 3.08
N SER A 9 6.97 -15.19 3.50
CA SER A 9 6.67 -16.62 3.38
C SER A 9 5.95 -17.00 2.07
N GLY A 10 5.80 -16.04 1.14
CA GLY A 10 5.12 -16.25 -0.14
C GLY A 10 3.59 -16.34 -0.04
N GLN A 11 3.01 -15.93 1.09
CA GLN A 11 1.56 -15.91 1.24
C GLN A 11 0.94 -14.65 0.62
N ASN A 12 -0.28 -14.80 0.10
CA ASN A 12 -1.05 -13.67 -0.40
C ASN A 12 -1.63 -12.85 0.74
N VAL A 13 -1.72 -11.53 0.52
CA VAL A 13 -2.44 -10.59 1.38
C VAL A 13 -3.48 -9.84 0.57
N TYR A 14 -4.62 -9.52 1.19
CA TYR A 14 -5.81 -9.00 0.53
C TYR A 14 -6.25 -7.69 1.16
N GLY A 15 -6.51 -6.68 0.33
CA GLY A 15 -6.97 -5.39 0.79
C GLY A 15 -7.78 -4.63 -0.25
N THR A 16 -8.21 -3.46 0.14
CA THR A 16 -8.90 -2.50 -0.75
C THR A 16 -8.48 -1.07 -0.42
N MET A 17 -8.76 -0.14 -1.35
CA MET A 17 -8.43 1.26 -1.19
C MET A 17 -9.62 2.04 -0.61
N ILE A 18 -9.35 2.95 0.31
CA ILE A 18 -10.32 3.81 0.97
C ILE A 18 -10.05 5.27 0.61
N ARG A 19 -11.03 5.94 0.01
CA ARG A 19 -10.96 7.34 -0.43
C ARG A 19 -11.98 8.26 0.27
N LEU A 20 -13.10 7.70 0.68
CA LEU A 20 -14.24 8.47 1.20
C LEU A 20 -14.45 8.25 2.70
N GLN A 21 -14.38 7.00 3.16
CA GLN A 21 -14.80 6.62 4.50
C GLN A 21 -13.79 7.09 5.56
N ARG A 22 -14.28 7.91 6.53
CA ARG A 22 -13.47 8.48 7.61
C ARG A 22 -13.75 7.87 8.98
N ASN A 23 -14.83 7.08 9.12
CA ASN A 23 -15.15 6.46 10.39
C ASN A 23 -14.20 5.27 10.64
N PRO A 24 -13.44 5.26 11.73
CA PRO A 24 -12.51 4.17 12.06
C PRO A 24 -13.16 2.78 12.13
N ALA A 25 -14.47 2.71 12.36
CA ALA A 25 -15.22 1.46 12.39
C ALA A 25 -15.13 0.65 11.08
N ILE A 26 -14.75 1.27 9.96
CA ILE A 26 -14.54 0.55 8.69
C ILE A 26 -13.54 -0.60 8.83
N SER A 27 -12.55 -0.46 9.72
CA SER A 27 -11.56 -1.49 10.00
C SER A 27 -12.19 -2.79 10.55
N PHE A 28 -13.26 -2.68 11.36
CA PHE A 28 -14.00 -3.85 11.85
C PHE A 28 -14.72 -4.58 10.70
N PHE A 29 -15.34 -3.83 9.78
CA PHE A 29 -16.00 -4.43 8.61
C PHE A 29 -15.00 -5.18 7.74
N ALA A 30 -13.84 -4.58 7.46
CA ALA A 30 -12.78 -5.18 6.66
C ALA A 30 -12.21 -6.45 7.33
N GLN A 31 -11.89 -6.37 8.61
CA GLN A 31 -11.37 -7.52 9.38
C GLN A 31 -12.38 -8.67 9.46
N ASN A 32 -13.65 -8.37 9.72
CA ASN A 32 -14.73 -9.37 9.77
C ASN A 32 -15.01 -10.00 8.40
N ALA A 33 -14.73 -9.28 7.31
CA ALA A 33 -14.80 -9.82 5.95
C ALA A 33 -13.55 -10.66 5.56
N GLY A 34 -12.53 -10.69 6.40
CA GLY A 34 -11.30 -11.47 6.18
C GLY A 34 -10.24 -10.75 5.36
N LEU A 35 -10.34 -9.43 5.18
CA LEU A 35 -9.26 -8.63 4.60
C LEU A 35 -8.09 -8.53 5.59
N ASP A 36 -6.88 -8.44 5.05
CA ASP A 36 -5.65 -8.28 5.83
C ASP A 36 -5.36 -6.82 6.16
N PHE A 37 -5.74 -5.90 5.28
CA PHE A 37 -5.47 -4.46 5.43
C PHE A 37 -6.46 -3.58 4.69
N LEU A 38 -6.48 -2.29 5.08
CA LEU A 38 -7.04 -1.20 4.28
C LEU A 38 -5.94 -0.22 3.91
N LEU A 39 -5.99 0.32 2.69
CA LEU A 39 -5.06 1.35 2.20
C LEU A 39 -5.81 2.67 2.01
N TYR A 40 -5.45 3.68 2.80
CA TYR A 40 -6.06 5.01 2.76
C TYR A 40 -5.31 5.90 1.77
N ASP A 41 -6.07 6.49 0.84
CA ASP A 41 -5.53 7.25 -0.28
C ASP A 41 -5.47 8.75 0.05
N CYS A 42 -4.25 9.29 0.22
CA CYS A 42 -4.02 10.72 0.42
C CYS A 42 -3.57 11.46 -0.85
N GLU A 43 -3.34 10.74 -1.95
CA GLU A 43 -3.05 11.35 -3.23
C GLU A 43 -4.33 11.89 -3.89
N HIS A 44 -5.38 11.08 -3.95
CA HIS A 44 -6.67 11.43 -4.55
C HIS A 44 -7.83 11.48 -3.56
N GLY A 45 -7.59 11.14 -2.30
CA GLY A 45 -8.53 11.25 -1.19
C GLY A 45 -8.30 12.51 -0.36
N SER A 46 -9.31 12.95 0.37
CA SER A 46 -9.26 14.19 1.17
C SER A 46 -9.03 13.92 2.66
N TYR A 47 -8.02 13.13 3.00
CA TYR A 47 -7.63 12.87 4.38
C TYR A 47 -6.65 13.91 4.93
N ASN A 48 -6.81 14.26 6.21
CA ASN A 48 -5.81 14.96 7.00
C ASN A 48 -5.20 14.02 8.03
N PHE A 49 -4.09 14.42 8.66
CA PHE A 49 -3.38 13.58 9.63
C PHE A 49 -4.20 13.30 10.90
N GLU A 50 -5.12 14.18 11.30
CA GLU A 50 -6.00 13.97 12.46
C GLU A 50 -6.96 12.78 12.19
N THR A 51 -7.63 12.78 11.03
CA THR A 51 -8.49 11.68 10.62
C THR A 51 -7.70 10.37 10.47
N LEU A 52 -6.53 10.41 9.84
CA LEU A 52 -5.66 9.23 9.66
C LEU A 52 -5.23 8.66 11.01
N HIS A 53 -4.85 9.52 11.95
CA HIS A 53 -4.47 9.13 13.29
C HIS A 53 -5.57 8.32 13.99
N ASP A 54 -6.82 8.80 13.99
CA ASP A 54 -7.93 8.12 14.65
C ASP A 54 -8.21 6.75 14.01
N ILE A 55 -8.11 6.67 12.69
CA ILE A 55 -8.26 5.42 11.94
C ILE A 55 -7.14 4.43 12.30
N PHE A 56 -5.87 4.88 12.25
CA PHE A 56 -4.73 3.99 12.47
C PHE A 56 -4.62 3.52 13.92
N VAL A 57 -4.94 4.38 14.88
CA VAL A 57 -5.00 3.99 16.30
C VAL A 57 -6.06 2.92 16.52
N THR A 58 -7.22 3.04 15.88
CA THR A 58 -8.28 2.02 15.95
C THR A 58 -7.81 0.70 15.33
N GLY A 59 -7.25 0.72 14.11
CA GLY A 59 -6.70 -0.45 13.45
C GLY A 59 -5.62 -1.14 14.30
N ASN A 60 -4.67 -0.36 14.84
CA ASN A 60 -3.62 -0.88 15.71
C ASN A 60 -4.15 -1.54 16.99
N ALA A 61 -5.21 -0.95 17.60
CA ALA A 61 -5.83 -1.52 18.79
C ALA A 61 -6.52 -2.88 18.51
N MET A 62 -6.99 -3.07 17.28
CA MET A 62 -7.63 -4.31 16.83
C MET A 62 -6.61 -5.35 16.31
N GLY A 63 -5.35 -4.97 16.11
CA GLY A 63 -4.37 -5.81 15.42
C GLY A 63 -4.64 -5.92 13.90
N PHE A 64 -5.26 -4.91 13.32
CA PHE A 64 -5.55 -4.82 11.88
C PHE A 64 -4.64 -3.81 11.20
N ASP A 65 -4.07 -4.17 10.05
CA ASP A 65 -3.11 -3.32 9.36
C ASP A 65 -3.80 -2.20 8.55
N SER A 66 -3.28 -0.99 8.69
CA SER A 66 -3.75 0.21 8.00
C SER A 66 -2.58 0.85 7.26
N PHE A 67 -2.66 0.87 5.94
CA PHE A 67 -1.66 1.47 5.06
C PHE A 67 -2.14 2.82 4.55
N VAL A 68 -1.21 3.62 4.07
CA VAL A 68 -1.53 4.91 3.46
C VAL A 68 -0.76 5.10 2.15
N ARG A 69 -1.47 5.51 1.10
CA ARG A 69 -0.82 6.12 -0.06
C ARG A 69 -0.62 7.60 0.27
N VAL A 70 0.64 8.00 0.41
CA VAL A 70 1.00 9.40 0.67
C VAL A 70 0.77 10.24 -0.57
N ALA A 71 0.59 11.55 -0.41
CA ALA A 71 0.31 12.44 -1.54
C ALA A 71 1.54 12.63 -2.46
N GLU A 72 2.74 12.51 -1.89
CA GLU A 72 4.00 12.70 -2.61
C GLU A 72 5.17 12.07 -1.87
N LEU A 73 6.30 11.89 -2.57
CA LEU A 73 7.57 11.53 -1.96
C LEU A 73 8.12 12.72 -1.16
N SER A 74 7.85 12.74 0.14
CA SER A 74 8.46 13.71 1.05
C SER A 74 8.62 13.14 2.45
N LYS A 75 9.61 13.66 3.19
CA LYS A 75 9.82 13.32 4.60
C LYS A 75 8.57 13.58 5.42
N ASP A 76 7.92 14.73 5.18
CA ASP A 76 6.76 15.16 5.97
C ASP A 76 5.60 14.17 5.85
N TRP A 77 5.25 13.77 4.64
CA TRP A 77 4.20 12.80 4.42
C TRP A 77 4.55 11.42 4.96
N ILE A 78 5.73 10.89 4.61
CA ILE A 78 6.12 9.52 4.97
C ILE A 78 6.27 9.36 6.48
N SER A 79 7.11 10.19 7.11
CA SER A 79 7.41 10.04 8.54
C SER A 79 6.20 10.33 9.42
N ARG A 80 5.42 11.38 9.11
CA ARG A 80 4.22 11.73 9.89
C ARG A 80 3.10 10.71 9.79
N ALA A 81 2.85 10.15 8.59
CA ALA A 81 1.86 9.09 8.44
C ALA A 81 2.19 7.86 9.30
N LEU A 82 3.48 7.50 9.35
CA LEU A 82 3.95 6.42 10.21
C LEU A 82 3.87 6.79 11.70
N ASP A 83 4.13 8.04 12.07
CA ASP A 83 3.99 8.52 13.46
C ASP A 83 2.53 8.54 13.90
N CYS A 84 1.59 8.80 12.99
CA CYS A 84 0.15 8.65 13.22
C CYS A 84 -0.29 7.19 13.38
N GLY A 85 0.59 6.21 13.13
CA GLY A 85 0.31 4.80 13.39
C GLY A 85 0.08 3.93 12.16
N ALA A 86 0.30 4.44 10.94
CA ALA A 86 0.26 3.59 9.76
C ALA A 86 1.24 2.42 9.87
N THR A 87 0.84 1.25 9.42
CA THR A 87 1.65 0.03 9.42
C THR A 87 2.37 -0.19 8.09
N GLY A 88 2.07 0.62 7.09
CA GLY A 88 2.76 0.65 5.82
C GLY A 88 2.48 1.93 5.06
N ILE A 89 3.35 2.22 4.12
CA ILE A 89 3.23 3.37 3.21
C ILE A 89 3.33 2.91 1.77
N MET A 90 2.57 3.54 0.90
CA MET A 90 2.71 3.48 -0.55
C MET A 90 3.06 4.87 -1.07
N VAL A 91 4.11 4.96 -1.87
CA VAL A 91 4.54 6.22 -2.48
C VAL A 91 4.24 6.15 -3.97
N PRO A 92 3.39 7.07 -4.49
CA PRO A 92 3.06 7.12 -5.90
C PRO A 92 4.24 7.56 -6.76
N MET A 93 4.16 7.36 -8.07
CA MET A 93 5.12 7.86 -9.06
C MET A 93 6.59 7.54 -8.74
N THR A 94 6.85 6.35 -8.22
CA THR A 94 8.22 5.90 -7.92
C THR A 94 8.88 5.41 -9.20
N GLU A 95 9.80 6.19 -9.74
CA GLU A 95 10.39 5.97 -11.07
C GLU A 95 11.85 5.54 -11.05
N THR A 96 12.57 5.78 -9.94
CA THR A 96 14.02 5.50 -9.88
C THR A 96 14.44 4.81 -8.58
N ALA A 97 15.60 4.15 -8.62
CA ALA A 97 16.21 3.57 -7.42
C ALA A 97 16.59 4.64 -6.38
N GLU A 98 16.91 5.85 -6.80
CA GLU A 98 17.21 6.99 -5.92
C GLU A 98 15.96 7.40 -5.14
N GLN A 99 14.81 7.50 -5.80
CA GLN A 99 13.51 7.74 -5.13
C GLN A 99 13.18 6.59 -4.18
N ALA A 100 13.38 5.33 -4.60
CA ALA A 100 13.17 4.17 -3.72
C ALA A 100 14.04 4.23 -2.46
N LYS A 101 15.32 4.63 -2.57
CA LYS A 101 16.20 4.85 -1.41
C LYS A 101 15.72 5.99 -0.53
N GLU A 102 15.21 7.06 -1.11
CA GLU A 102 14.67 8.20 -0.35
C GLU A 102 13.39 7.82 0.40
N ILE A 103 12.52 7.01 -0.19
CA ILE A 103 11.35 6.43 0.48
C ILE A 103 11.79 5.65 1.73
N VAL A 104 12.73 4.73 1.58
CA VAL A 104 13.26 3.93 2.69
C VAL A 104 13.90 4.82 3.76
N LYS A 105 14.66 5.83 3.34
CA LYS A 105 15.30 6.81 4.23
C LYS A 105 14.30 7.44 5.20
N TRP A 106 13.13 7.84 4.70
CA TRP A 106 12.12 8.52 5.54
C TRP A 106 11.12 7.56 6.22
N ALA A 107 11.04 6.31 5.75
CA ALA A 107 10.16 5.29 6.32
C ALA A 107 10.80 4.51 7.48
N LYS A 108 12.11 4.35 7.47
CA LYS A 108 12.84 3.48 8.39
C LYS A 108 13.73 4.27 9.35
N PHE A 109 13.86 3.76 10.56
CA PHE A 109 14.82 4.24 11.54
C PHE A 109 16.23 3.73 11.24
N THR A 110 17.22 4.39 11.84
CA THR A 110 18.63 3.91 11.80
C THR A 110 18.73 2.45 12.26
N PRO A 111 19.63 1.62 11.69
CA PRO A 111 20.63 1.95 10.66
C PRO A 111 20.10 1.86 9.23
N VAL A 112 18.82 1.53 9.00
CA VAL A 112 18.23 1.29 7.68
C VAL A 112 17.85 2.60 6.98
N GLY A 113 17.40 3.59 7.74
CA GLY A 113 16.99 4.90 7.25
C GLY A 113 17.27 6.02 8.28
N ASP A 114 16.71 7.20 8.01
CA ASP A 114 16.93 8.43 8.78
C ASP A 114 15.60 9.00 9.34
N ARG A 115 14.56 8.17 9.50
CA ARG A 115 13.30 8.61 10.11
C ARG A 115 13.55 9.16 11.51
N GLY A 116 12.99 10.36 11.81
CA GLY A 116 13.04 10.95 13.13
C GLY A 116 12.33 10.10 14.18
N TYR A 117 12.89 10.01 15.38
CA TYR A 117 12.34 9.18 16.44
C TYR A 117 11.46 9.99 17.39
N GLY A 118 10.18 9.65 17.50
CA GLY A 118 9.25 10.11 18.51
C GLY A 118 8.88 8.96 19.46
N SER A 119 9.11 9.13 20.76
CA SER A 119 8.81 8.09 21.74
C SER A 119 7.34 8.11 22.17
N GLY A 120 6.72 6.93 22.29
CA GLY A 120 5.37 6.80 22.87
C GLY A 120 4.26 7.38 21.99
N LEU A 121 4.43 7.40 20.68
CA LEU A 121 3.42 7.84 19.71
C LEU A 121 2.50 6.68 19.27
N ALA A 122 1.55 6.97 18.38
CA ALA A 122 0.56 6.02 17.89
C ALA A 122 1.18 4.75 17.27
N HIS A 123 2.32 4.87 16.57
CA HIS A 123 3.04 3.73 16.00
C HIS A 123 3.48 2.69 17.05
N SER A 124 3.61 3.07 18.31
CA SER A 124 3.91 2.20 19.45
C SER A 124 2.72 1.93 20.36
N ASN A 125 1.49 2.23 19.90
CA ASN A 125 0.27 2.21 20.71
C ASN A 125 0.40 3.00 22.01
N TYR A 126 1.09 4.14 21.98
CA TYR A 126 1.40 5.02 23.10
C TYR A 126 2.17 4.34 24.24
N LYS A 127 2.76 3.19 24.00
CA LYS A 127 3.64 2.53 24.96
C LYS A 127 4.99 3.24 24.94
N GLY A 128 5.24 4.00 26.00
CA GLY A 128 6.55 4.59 26.26
C GLY A 128 7.48 3.60 26.97
N GLY A 129 8.77 3.91 26.97
CA GLY A 129 9.79 3.11 27.64
C GLY A 129 10.44 2.05 26.73
N GLY A 130 11.39 1.30 27.30
CA GLY A 130 12.23 0.39 26.55
C GLY A 130 13.49 1.07 25.95
N LYS A 131 14.39 0.25 25.44
CA LYS A 131 15.56 0.77 24.73
C LYS A 131 15.14 1.25 23.34
N HIS A 132 15.55 2.46 22.97
CA HIS A 132 15.23 3.04 21.65
C HIS A 132 15.62 2.12 20.49
N VAL A 133 16.76 1.44 20.58
CA VAL A 133 17.23 0.51 19.55
C VAL A 133 16.24 -0.64 19.33
N ASP A 134 15.64 -1.18 20.38
CA ASP A 134 14.69 -2.30 20.27
C ASP A 134 13.36 -1.83 19.67
N VAL A 135 12.91 -0.63 20.06
CA VAL A 135 11.69 -0.01 19.49
C VAL A 135 11.89 0.28 18.00
N MET A 136 13.02 0.88 17.63
CA MET A 136 13.35 1.17 16.23
C MET A 136 13.42 -0.10 15.38
N ALA A 137 14.09 -1.15 15.87
CA ALA A 137 14.16 -2.43 15.18
C ALA A 137 12.77 -3.06 14.99
N THR A 138 11.94 -3.04 16.02
CA THR A 138 10.55 -3.54 15.95
C THR A 138 9.75 -2.79 14.91
N GLN A 139 9.84 -1.46 14.87
CA GLN A 139 9.11 -0.64 13.90
C GLN A 139 9.66 -0.83 12.48
N ASN A 140 10.97 -0.92 12.29
CA ASN A 140 11.58 -1.21 11.00
C ASN A 140 11.09 -2.56 10.42
N ASN A 141 10.92 -3.56 11.29
CA ASN A 141 10.41 -4.87 10.91
C ASN A 141 8.91 -4.87 10.65
N ARG A 142 8.14 -3.99 11.29
CA ARG A 142 6.69 -3.90 11.13
C ARG A 142 6.28 -3.17 9.86
N VAL A 143 6.90 -2.02 9.58
CA VAL A 143 6.49 -1.13 8.49
C VAL A 143 6.72 -1.79 7.13
N VAL A 144 5.67 -1.86 6.31
CA VAL A 144 5.71 -2.28 4.90
C VAL A 144 5.94 -1.05 4.02
N VAL A 145 6.90 -1.10 3.12
CA VAL A 145 7.23 -0.02 2.19
C VAL A 145 6.91 -0.44 0.78
N ILE A 146 6.00 0.30 0.13
CA ILE A 146 5.45 0.00 -1.19
C ILE A 146 5.86 1.10 -2.16
N ALA A 147 6.57 0.73 -3.22
CA ALA A 147 6.83 1.60 -4.37
C ALA A 147 5.72 1.40 -5.41
N GLN A 148 4.98 2.45 -5.74
CA GLN A 148 3.95 2.35 -6.78
C GLN A 148 4.57 2.63 -8.15
N ILE A 149 4.42 1.64 -9.05
CA ILE A 149 4.96 1.63 -10.41
C ILE A 149 3.81 1.93 -11.38
N GLU A 150 3.82 3.10 -11.98
CA GLU A 150 2.70 3.60 -12.77
C GLU A 150 3.11 4.50 -13.95
N THR A 151 4.39 4.42 -14.35
CA THR A 151 4.90 5.06 -15.56
C THR A 151 5.80 4.12 -16.35
N GLY A 152 5.93 4.38 -17.66
CA GLY A 152 6.85 3.63 -18.52
C GLY A 152 8.30 3.69 -18.00
N LEU A 153 8.73 4.85 -17.47
CA LEU A 153 10.06 5.02 -16.87
C LEU A 153 10.24 4.15 -15.61
N ALA A 154 9.20 4.08 -14.76
CA ALA A 154 9.21 3.19 -13.58
C ALA A 154 9.34 1.72 -13.99
N VAL A 155 8.66 1.29 -15.06
CA VAL A 155 8.78 -0.07 -15.62
C VAL A 155 10.18 -0.34 -16.16
N GLU A 156 10.80 0.64 -16.82
CA GLU A 156 12.18 0.50 -17.31
C GLU A 156 13.16 0.31 -16.14
N ASN A 157 12.95 1.01 -15.03
CA ASN A 157 13.79 0.99 -13.84
C ASN A 157 13.35 -0.04 -12.78
N ALA A 158 12.34 -0.87 -13.05
CA ALA A 158 11.75 -1.78 -12.06
C ALA A 158 12.79 -2.73 -11.40
N ASP A 159 13.78 -3.19 -12.15
CA ASP A 159 14.86 -4.04 -11.63
C ASP A 159 15.70 -3.30 -10.57
N ALA A 160 16.06 -2.05 -10.81
CA ALA A 160 16.83 -1.23 -9.89
C ALA A 160 16.02 -0.79 -8.66
N ILE A 161 14.72 -0.50 -8.85
CA ILE A 161 13.80 -0.19 -7.76
C ILE A 161 13.62 -1.42 -6.87
N ALA A 162 13.37 -2.60 -7.44
CA ALA A 162 13.21 -3.85 -6.72
C ALA A 162 14.51 -4.27 -5.97
N ALA A 163 15.68 -3.96 -6.51
CA ALA A 163 16.98 -4.23 -5.85
C ALA A 163 17.20 -3.36 -4.61
N THR A 164 16.42 -2.28 -4.41
CA THR A 164 16.60 -1.36 -3.28
C THR A 164 16.24 -2.06 -1.97
N GLU A 165 17.21 -2.13 -1.04
CA GLU A 165 16.99 -2.65 0.31
C GLU A 165 15.98 -1.78 1.06
N GLY A 166 15.04 -2.42 1.78
CA GLY A 166 14.00 -1.73 2.54
C GLY A 166 12.69 -1.49 1.77
N ILE A 167 12.66 -1.63 0.45
CA ILE A 167 11.41 -1.79 -0.32
C ILE A 167 10.90 -3.21 -0.11
N ASP A 168 9.62 -3.36 0.18
CA ASP A 168 8.97 -4.65 0.43
C ASP A 168 8.09 -5.08 -0.75
N VAL A 169 7.41 -4.13 -1.40
CA VAL A 169 6.44 -4.37 -2.47
C VAL A 169 6.65 -3.39 -3.63
N LEU A 170 6.58 -3.87 -4.86
CA LEU A 170 6.30 -3.04 -6.03
C LEU A 170 4.83 -3.27 -6.42
N LEU A 171 4.03 -2.20 -6.42
CA LEU A 171 2.61 -2.26 -6.72
C LEU A 171 2.30 -1.50 -8.00
N ILE A 172 1.56 -2.12 -8.91
CA ILE A 172 1.13 -1.47 -10.16
C ILE A 172 -0.09 -0.58 -9.93
N GLY A 173 -0.02 0.67 -10.44
CA GLY A 173 -1.15 1.56 -10.66
C GLY A 173 -1.56 1.55 -12.14
N PRO A 174 -2.48 0.65 -12.57
CA PRO A 174 -2.70 0.37 -13.98
C PRO A 174 -3.31 1.55 -14.76
N ASN A 175 -4.11 2.40 -14.13
CA ASN A 175 -4.70 3.55 -14.82
C ASN A 175 -3.63 4.54 -15.29
N ASP A 176 -2.76 4.98 -14.38
CA ASP A 176 -1.69 5.93 -14.70
C ASP A 176 -0.63 5.29 -15.59
N LEU A 177 -0.35 3.99 -15.39
CA LEU A 177 0.54 3.24 -16.27
C LEU A 177 0.01 3.22 -17.71
N SER A 178 -1.29 2.94 -17.92
CA SER A 178 -1.90 2.95 -19.27
C SER A 178 -1.78 4.31 -19.94
N ILE A 179 -1.98 5.40 -19.17
CA ILE A 179 -1.81 6.77 -19.67
C ILE A 179 -0.35 7.02 -20.09
N SER A 180 0.59 6.65 -19.23
CA SER A 180 2.03 6.82 -19.50
C SER A 180 2.51 6.01 -20.71
N LEU A 181 1.90 4.85 -20.96
CA LEU A 181 2.21 3.98 -22.12
C LEU A 181 1.48 4.42 -23.40
N GLY A 182 0.68 5.48 -23.38
CA GLY A 182 -0.06 6.02 -24.53
C GLY A 182 -1.30 5.21 -24.91
N ILE A 183 -1.84 4.42 -24.01
CA ILE A 183 -3.03 3.57 -24.16
C ILE A 183 -4.08 3.84 -23.07
N PRO A 184 -4.50 5.09 -22.80
CA PRO A 184 -5.26 5.47 -21.62
C PRO A 184 -6.55 4.67 -21.46
N GLY A 185 -6.67 3.96 -20.33
CA GLY A 185 -7.84 3.17 -19.97
C GLY A 185 -7.96 1.80 -20.66
N ASP A 186 -7.10 1.45 -21.60
CA ASP A 186 -7.05 0.11 -22.21
C ASP A 186 -6.18 -0.84 -21.40
N LEU A 187 -6.62 -1.11 -20.15
CA LEU A 187 -5.87 -1.88 -19.15
C LEU A 187 -5.60 -3.34 -19.54
N MET A 188 -6.29 -3.83 -20.56
CA MET A 188 -6.07 -5.21 -21.07
C MET A 188 -5.23 -5.24 -22.36
N ASN A 189 -4.66 -4.09 -22.74
CA ASN A 189 -3.74 -4.02 -23.87
C ASN A 189 -2.48 -4.85 -23.61
N GLN A 190 -1.98 -5.51 -24.66
CA GLN A 190 -0.79 -6.34 -24.54
C GLN A 190 0.44 -5.54 -24.08
N ILE A 191 0.54 -4.25 -24.48
CA ILE A 191 1.62 -3.35 -24.07
C ILE A 191 1.64 -3.20 -22.53
N GLU A 192 0.47 -3.05 -21.90
CA GLU A 192 0.39 -2.92 -20.44
C GLU A 192 0.66 -4.26 -19.75
N ILE A 193 0.12 -5.35 -20.28
CA ILE A 193 0.36 -6.71 -19.75
C ILE A 193 1.86 -7.02 -19.77
N ASP A 194 2.57 -6.71 -20.87
CA ASP A 194 4.01 -6.93 -21.00
C ASP A 194 4.81 -6.04 -20.03
N ALA A 195 4.39 -4.79 -19.83
CA ALA A 195 4.99 -3.87 -18.87
C ALA A 195 4.84 -4.40 -17.43
N ILE A 196 3.63 -4.84 -17.05
CA ILE A 196 3.34 -5.43 -15.75
C ILE A 196 4.15 -6.71 -15.53
N ALA A 197 4.25 -7.58 -16.53
CA ALA A 197 5.04 -8.82 -16.47
C ALA A 197 6.54 -8.54 -16.22
N LYS A 198 7.08 -7.45 -16.79
CA LYS A 198 8.46 -7.02 -16.53
C LYS A 198 8.68 -6.64 -15.06
N VAL A 199 7.71 -5.94 -14.45
CA VAL A 199 7.78 -5.58 -13.02
C VAL A 199 7.65 -6.83 -12.14
N ALA A 200 6.73 -7.74 -12.44
CA ALA A 200 6.60 -9.01 -11.73
C ALA A 200 7.90 -9.84 -11.76
N ALA A 201 8.55 -9.91 -12.93
CA ALA A 201 9.84 -10.58 -13.08
C ALA A 201 10.94 -9.92 -12.24
N ALA A 202 10.98 -8.59 -12.16
CA ALA A 202 11.92 -7.85 -11.31
C ALA A 202 11.68 -8.16 -9.82
N CYS A 203 10.42 -8.17 -9.37
CA CYS A 203 10.07 -8.54 -7.99
C CYS A 203 10.55 -9.96 -7.67
N LYS A 204 10.27 -10.93 -8.51
CA LYS A 204 10.69 -12.33 -8.35
C LYS A 204 12.22 -12.46 -8.26
N LYS A 205 12.95 -11.76 -9.13
CA LYS A 205 14.42 -11.76 -9.16
C LYS A 205 15.03 -11.27 -7.85
N HIS A 206 14.44 -10.25 -7.23
CA HIS A 206 14.95 -9.60 -6.03
C HIS A 206 14.24 -10.03 -4.74
N GLY A 207 13.34 -11.03 -4.80
CA GLY A 207 12.60 -11.54 -3.62
C GLY A 207 11.68 -10.48 -3.00
N LYS A 208 11.12 -9.58 -3.83
CA LYS A 208 10.11 -8.60 -3.41
C LYS A 208 8.71 -9.11 -3.73
N ALA A 209 7.73 -8.68 -2.95
CA ALA A 209 6.35 -8.97 -3.28
C ALA A 209 5.91 -8.13 -4.50
N PHE A 210 5.22 -8.79 -5.42
CA PHE A 210 4.56 -8.13 -6.53
C PHE A 210 3.10 -7.86 -6.16
N GLY A 211 2.59 -6.66 -6.45
CA GLY A 211 1.24 -6.25 -6.11
C GLY A 211 0.48 -5.58 -7.25
N LEU A 212 -0.83 -5.76 -7.22
CA LEU A 212 -1.77 -5.11 -8.14
C LEU A 212 -2.92 -4.43 -7.37
N HIS A 213 -3.31 -3.25 -7.84
CA HIS A 213 -4.62 -2.67 -7.53
C HIS A 213 -5.42 -2.60 -8.84
N ALA A 214 -6.09 -3.67 -9.20
CA ALA A 214 -6.65 -3.86 -10.54
C ALA A 214 -8.01 -4.58 -10.53
N GLY A 215 -8.64 -4.70 -11.69
CA GLY A 215 -9.84 -5.51 -11.87
C GLY A 215 -9.54 -7.02 -11.90
N ALA A 216 -10.57 -7.85 -11.65
CA ALA A 216 -10.44 -9.31 -11.51
C ALA A 216 -9.72 -10.01 -12.68
N LYS A 217 -9.90 -9.51 -13.93
CA LYS A 217 -9.22 -10.10 -15.09
C LYS A 217 -7.70 -9.96 -15.04
N MET A 218 -7.20 -8.83 -14.55
CA MET A 218 -5.75 -8.62 -14.41
C MET A 218 -5.18 -9.51 -13.31
N HIS A 219 -5.87 -9.63 -12.19
CA HIS A 219 -5.51 -10.59 -11.12
C HIS A 219 -5.45 -12.03 -11.62
N GLU A 220 -6.37 -12.44 -12.51
CA GLU A 220 -6.34 -13.80 -13.09
C GLU A 220 -5.10 -14.05 -13.95
N ILE A 221 -4.63 -13.03 -14.71
CA ILE A 221 -3.41 -13.15 -15.53
C ILE A 221 -2.18 -13.34 -14.65
N PHE A 222 -2.09 -12.60 -13.53
CA PHE A 222 -0.89 -12.57 -12.68
C PHE A 222 -1.03 -13.36 -11.37
N LYS A 223 -2.03 -14.22 -11.26
CA LYS A 223 -2.38 -14.93 -10.01
C LYS A 223 -1.25 -15.74 -9.38
N ASP A 224 -0.31 -16.24 -10.19
CA ASP A 224 0.81 -17.06 -9.74
C ASP A 224 2.05 -16.24 -9.34
N ASP A 225 2.11 -14.97 -9.74
CA ASP A 225 3.22 -14.07 -9.43
C ASP A 225 2.86 -13.07 -8.32
N GLU A 226 1.58 -12.78 -8.15
CA GLU A 226 1.08 -11.73 -7.30
C GLU A 226 0.85 -12.19 -5.86
N GLN A 227 1.35 -11.38 -4.91
CA GLN A 227 1.19 -11.64 -3.47
C GLN A 227 0.44 -10.53 -2.74
N PHE A 228 0.53 -9.29 -3.21
CA PHE A 228 -0.14 -8.13 -2.60
C PHE A 228 -1.33 -7.72 -3.46
N ARG A 229 -2.53 -8.16 -3.06
CA ARG A 229 -3.75 -8.08 -3.88
C ARG A 229 -4.71 -7.01 -3.41
N MET A 230 -5.01 -6.06 -4.28
CA MET A 230 -5.99 -5.01 -4.02
C MET A 230 -7.02 -4.93 -5.14
N LEU A 231 -8.29 -4.89 -4.76
CA LEU A 231 -9.41 -4.78 -5.68
C LEU A 231 -10.37 -3.70 -5.18
N SER A 232 -10.92 -2.89 -6.10
CA SER A 232 -11.98 -1.92 -5.85
C SER A 232 -11.58 -0.77 -4.90
N THR A 233 -12.53 0.11 -4.66
CA THR A 233 -12.45 1.20 -3.69
C THR A 233 -13.74 1.25 -2.87
N ASP A 234 -13.76 1.96 -1.74
CA ASP A 234 -14.99 2.19 -0.98
C ASP A 234 -16.06 2.94 -1.79
N LEU A 235 -15.65 3.75 -2.77
CA LEU A 235 -16.56 4.41 -3.71
C LEU A 235 -17.31 3.39 -4.56
N ASP A 236 -16.59 2.42 -5.14
CA ASP A 236 -17.18 1.38 -5.98
C ASP A 236 -18.08 0.45 -5.18
N LEU A 237 -17.67 0.10 -3.95
CA LEU A 237 -18.45 -0.73 -3.04
C LEU A 237 -19.79 -0.07 -2.68
N LEU A 238 -19.78 1.22 -2.36
CA LEU A 238 -20.98 1.98 -2.05
C LEU A 238 -21.88 2.14 -3.29
N ALA A 239 -21.30 2.52 -4.43
CA ALA A 239 -22.05 2.71 -5.67
C ALA A 239 -22.74 1.40 -6.11
N SER A 240 -22.01 0.27 -6.09
CA SER A 240 -22.56 -1.03 -6.43
C SER A 240 -23.61 -1.51 -5.42
N GLY A 241 -23.38 -1.26 -4.13
CA GLY A 241 -24.35 -1.58 -3.08
C GLY A 241 -25.67 -0.82 -3.26
N PHE A 242 -25.64 0.48 -3.51
CA PHE A 242 -26.85 1.28 -3.77
C PHE A 242 -27.56 0.84 -5.05
N LYS A 243 -26.82 0.54 -6.12
CA LYS A 243 -27.39 0.00 -7.36
C LYS A 243 -28.13 -1.33 -7.10
N ASN A 244 -27.50 -2.26 -6.38
CA ASN A 244 -28.09 -3.54 -6.03
C ASN A 244 -29.39 -3.40 -5.20
N ILE A 245 -29.42 -2.46 -4.24
CA ILE A 245 -30.65 -2.16 -3.47
C ILE A 245 -31.78 -1.74 -4.41
N LYS A 246 -31.49 -0.79 -5.34
CA LYS A 246 -32.49 -0.32 -6.31
C LYS A 246 -33.01 -1.46 -7.18
N GLU A 247 -32.10 -2.24 -7.79
CA GLU A 247 -32.45 -3.35 -8.67
C GLU A 247 -33.27 -4.44 -7.94
N THR A 248 -32.95 -4.71 -6.67
CA THR A 248 -33.71 -5.66 -5.85
C THR A 248 -35.12 -5.17 -5.57
N LEU A 249 -35.30 -3.88 -5.26
CA LEU A 249 -36.63 -3.30 -5.00
C LEU A 249 -37.48 -3.18 -6.26
N GLU A 250 -36.88 -3.01 -7.43
CA GLU A 250 -37.62 -2.97 -8.71
C GLU A 250 -38.16 -4.35 -9.15
N GLN A 251 -37.71 -5.44 -8.51
CA GLN A 251 -38.15 -6.83 -8.79
C GLN A 251 -39.30 -7.27 -7.88
N ILE A 252 -39.70 -6.47 -6.89
CA ILE A 252 -40.83 -6.71 -5.95
C ILE A 252 -42.10 -6.01 -6.45
#